data_46b913ebe6d54e7ad33caefd0b2da9fb
#
_entry.id   46b913ebe6d54e7ad33caefd0b2da9fb
#
_cell.length_a   1.000
_cell.length_b   1.000
_cell.length_c   1.000
_cell.angle_alpha   90.00
_cell.angle_beta   90.00
_cell.angle_gamma   90.00
#
_symmetry.space_group_name_H-M   'P 1'
#
loop_
_entity.id
_entity.type
_entity.pdbx_description
1 polymer ?
#
loop_
_entity_poly.entity_id
_entity_poly.type
_entity_poly.pdbx_seq_one_letter_code
_entity_poly.pdbx_strand_id
1 'polypeptide(L)'
;MIRMMSWYSCPAARDWTVRPARGDAYAFHRSLPGYSPTPLIPVPELAAELGVGRVLVKDESSRLGLPAFTVLGASWACRQVLRRRRAP
;
A
#
# COMPACT_ATOMS: atom_id res chain seq x y z
N MET A 1 28.71 -5.53 21.93
CA MET A 1 27.56 -5.26 22.83
C MET A 1 26.33 -5.09 21.99
N ILE A 2 25.35 -5.96 22.19
CA ILE A 2 24.09 -5.89 21.46
C ILE A 2 23.27 -4.75 22.07
N ARG A 3 22.99 -3.74 21.26
CA ARG A 3 22.13 -2.66 21.66
C ARG A 3 20.69 -3.15 21.59
N MET A 4 20.00 -3.21 22.71
CA MET A 4 18.57 -3.50 22.67
C MET A 4 17.84 -2.34 22.01
N MET A 5 17.18 -2.65 20.90
CA MET A 5 16.32 -1.68 20.23
C MET A 5 15.05 -1.50 21.05
N SER A 6 14.70 -0.23 21.32
CA SER A 6 13.42 0.09 21.92
C SER A 6 12.30 -0.18 20.93
N TRP A 7 11.32 -0.96 21.32
CA TRP A 7 10.14 -1.19 20.51
C TRP A 7 9.01 -0.29 21.00
N TYR A 8 8.41 0.41 20.08
CA TYR A 8 7.15 1.09 20.35
C TYR A 8 6.01 0.09 20.24
N SER A 9 5.20 -0.02 21.29
CA SER A 9 4.03 -0.89 21.27
C SER A 9 2.82 -0.11 21.74
N CYS A 10 1.74 -0.18 20.97
CA CYS A 10 0.47 0.44 21.31
C CYS A 10 -0.66 -0.57 21.10
N PRO A 11 -0.93 -1.44 22.11
CA PRO A 11 -1.98 -2.45 21.97
C PRO A 11 -3.35 -1.88 21.63
N ALA A 12 -3.67 -0.68 22.11
CA ALA A 12 -4.93 -0.02 21.80
C ALA A 12 -5.13 0.26 20.32
N ALA A 13 -4.04 0.34 19.55
CA ALA A 13 -4.13 0.55 18.11
C ALA A 13 -4.83 -0.61 17.38
N ARG A 14 -4.88 -1.78 18.00
CA ARG A 14 -5.58 -2.95 17.42
C ARG A 14 -7.09 -2.77 17.37
N ASP A 15 -7.62 -1.95 18.25
CA ASP A 15 -9.05 -1.68 18.33
C ASP A 15 -9.46 -0.47 17.50
N TRP A 16 -8.47 0.22 16.95
CA TRP A 16 -8.72 1.41 16.14
C TRP A 16 -9.13 1.02 14.72
N THR A 17 -10.22 1.62 14.26
CA THR A 17 -10.72 1.38 12.90
C THR A 17 -10.81 2.69 12.14
N VAL A 18 -10.60 2.60 10.83
CA VAL A 18 -10.69 3.74 9.92
C VAL A 18 -12.00 3.65 9.17
N ARG A 19 -12.65 4.80 8.99
CA ARG A 19 -13.79 4.87 8.08
C ARG A 19 -13.31 4.48 6.67
N PRO A 20 -14.01 3.55 5.98
CA PRO A 20 -13.63 3.20 4.61
C PRO A 20 -13.57 4.43 3.72
N ALA A 21 -12.59 4.45 2.82
CA ALA A 21 -12.49 5.52 1.84
C ALA A 21 -13.73 5.54 0.93
N ARG A 22 -14.21 6.74 0.64
CA ARG A 22 -15.28 6.91 -0.33
C ARG A 22 -14.74 6.79 -1.75
N GLY A 23 -15.56 6.21 -2.61
CA GLY A 23 -15.27 6.15 -4.03
C GLY A 23 -14.74 4.79 -4.48
N ASP A 24 -14.49 4.72 -5.75
CA ASP A 24 -14.14 3.51 -6.47
C ASP A 24 -12.70 3.57 -6.97
N ALA A 25 -11.76 3.89 -6.06
CA ALA A 25 -10.34 3.99 -6.39
C ALA A 25 -9.84 2.73 -7.09
N TYR A 26 -10.26 1.56 -6.61
CA TYR A 26 -9.88 0.30 -7.22
C TYR A 26 -10.39 0.18 -8.67
N ALA A 27 -11.63 0.54 -8.91
CA ALA A 27 -12.20 0.51 -10.25
C ALA A 27 -11.46 1.48 -11.19
N PHE A 28 -11.12 2.67 -10.69
CA PHE A 28 -10.31 3.62 -11.44
C PHE A 28 -8.93 3.06 -11.78
N HIS A 29 -8.24 2.48 -10.81
CA HIS A 29 -6.91 1.92 -11.04
C HIS A 29 -6.95 0.79 -12.07
N ARG A 30 -7.96 -0.07 -11.98
CA ARG A 30 -8.13 -1.16 -12.96
C ARG A 30 -8.35 -0.66 -14.38
N SER A 31 -8.90 0.53 -14.54
CA SER A 31 -9.16 1.13 -15.87
C SER A 31 -7.93 1.74 -16.51
N LEU A 32 -6.86 1.94 -15.75
CA LEU A 32 -5.65 2.56 -16.27
C LEU A 32 -4.94 1.64 -17.26
N PRO A 33 -4.48 2.18 -18.40
CA PRO A 33 -3.72 1.39 -19.36
C PRO A 33 -2.46 0.81 -18.71
N GLY A 34 -2.22 -0.48 -18.93
CA GLY A 34 -1.07 -1.16 -18.35
C GLY A 34 -1.26 -1.61 -16.91
N TYR A 35 -2.45 -1.43 -16.32
CA TYR A 35 -2.70 -1.95 -14.99
C TYR A 35 -2.70 -3.47 -15.00
N SER A 36 -2.02 -4.06 -14.02
CA SER A 36 -2.12 -5.47 -13.67
C SER A 36 -1.85 -5.64 -12.18
N PRO A 37 -2.38 -6.69 -11.55
CA PRO A 37 -2.03 -6.97 -10.17
C PRO A 37 -0.53 -7.21 -10.04
N THR A 38 0.07 -6.65 -9.00
CA THR A 38 1.48 -6.87 -8.71
C THR A 38 1.65 -8.07 -7.78
N PRO A 39 2.82 -8.75 -7.83
CA PRO A 39 3.06 -9.92 -7.00
C PRO A 39 3.03 -9.61 -5.49
N LEU A 40 2.56 -10.57 -4.73
CA LEU A 40 2.71 -10.59 -3.28
C LEU A 40 3.68 -11.72 -2.95
N ILE A 41 4.88 -11.37 -2.50
CA ILE A 41 5.99 -12.31 -2.37
C ILE A 41 6.23 -12.64 -0.91
N PRO A 42 6.13 -13.93 -0.50
CA PRO A 42 6.50 -14.31 0.86
C PRO A 42 8.02 -14.33 1.01
N VAL A 43 8.51 -13.89 2.18
CA VAL A 43 9.93 -13.87 2.52
C VAL A 43 10.11 -14.65 3.83
N PRO A 44 10.12 -16.00 3.75
CA PRO A 44 10.14 -16.84 4.95
C PRO A 44 11.42 -16.70 5.76
N GLU A 45 12.57 -16.48 5.12
CA GLU A 45 13.83 -16.32 5.84
C GLU A 45 13.79 -15.06 6.72
N LEU A 46 13.25 -13.97 6.21
CA LEU A 46 13.10 -12.75 6.99
C LEU A 46 12.10 -12.93 8.13
N ALA A 47 11.02 -13.66 7.89
CA ALA A 47 10.05 -13.98 8.93
C ALA A 47 10.69 -14.74 10.08
N ALA A 48 11.52 -15.73 9.76
CA ALA A 48 12.25 -16.51 10.76
C ALA A 48 13.22 -15.63 11.55
N GLU A 49 13.95 -14.77 10.86
CA GLU A 49 14.91 -13.86 11.48
C GLU A 49 14.24 -12.88 12.44
N LEU A 50 13.07 -12.39 12.09
CA LEU A 50 12.30 -11.46 12.91
C LEU A 50 11.44 -12.15 13.97
N GLY A 51 11.30 -13.46 13.93
CA GLY A 51 10.47 -14.20 14.87
C GLY A 51 8.97 -13.96 14.69
N VAL A 52 8.54 -13.67 13.46
CA VAL A 52 7.13 -13.44 13.12
C VAL A 52 6.60 -14.58 12.23
N GLY A 53 5.28 -14.71 12.16
CA GLY A 53 4.64 -15.78 11.40
C GLY A 53 4.84 -15.68 9.89
N ARG A 54 4.72 -14.47 9.35
CA ARG A 54 4.91 -14.19 7.92
C ARG A 54 5.45 -12.79 7.68
N VAL A 55 6.27 -12.67 6.64
CA VAL A 55 6.62 -11.40 6.03
C VAL A 55 6.27 -11.49 4.55
N LEU A 56 5.49 -10.55 4.07
CA LEU A 56 5.06 -10.49 2.68
C LEU A 56 5.52 -9.16 2.08
N VAL A 57 6.02 -9.21 0.85
CA VAL A 57 6.44 -8.02 0.12
C VAL A 57 5.49 -7.83 -1.06
N LYS A 58 4.83 -6.68 -1.09
CA LYS A 58 4.05 -6.27 -2.27
C LYS A 58 5.00 -5.63 -3.27
N ASP A 59 5.30 -6.35 -4.34
CA ASP A 59 6.30 -5.93 -5.31
C ASP A 59 5.70 -4.95 -6.32
N GLU A 60 5.94 -3.66 -6.11
CA GLU A 60 5.46 -2.58 -6.97
C GLU A 60 6.52 -2.12 -7.98
N SER A 61 7.59 -2.90 -8.20
CA SER A 61 8.70 -2.50 -9.09
C SER A 61 8.30 -2.34 -10.55
N SER A 62 7.18 -2.93 -10.96
CA SER A 62 6.68 -2.84 -12.34
C SER A 62 5.27 -2.25 -12.44
N ARG A 63 4.84 -1.53 -11.42
CA ARG A 63 3.50 -0.92 -11.40
C ARG A 63 3.35 0.08 -12.55
N LEU A 64 2.43 -0.19 -13.48
CA LEU A 64 2.19 0.65 -14.66
C LEU A 64 3.47 0.92 -15.45
N GLY A 65 4.40 -0.03 -15.46
CA GLY A 65 5.68 0.12 -16.13
C GLY A 65 6.68 1.05 -15.41
N LEU A 66 6.40 1.44 -14.17
CA LEU A 66 7.22 2.35 -13.38
C LEU A 66 7.65 1.68 -12.09
N PRO A 67 8.92 1.83 -11.66
CA PRO A 67 9.35 1.33 -10.36
C PRO A 67 8.89 2.28 -9.24
N ALA A 68 7.57 2.47 -9.10
CA ALA A 68 7.03 3.47 -8.18
C ALA A 68 5.75 2.96 -7.52
N PHE A 69 5.81 2.72 -6.22
CA PHE A 69 4.66 2.29 -5.45
C PHE A 69 3.63 3.41 -5.21
N THR A 70 4.00 4.67 -5.44
CA THR A 70 3.14 5.83 -5.17
C THR A 70 2.23 6.22 -6.32
N VAL A 71 2.43 5.64 -7.52
CA VAL A 71 1.72 6.09 -8.73
C VAL A 71 0.20 5.91 -8.64
N LEU A 72 -0.27 4.87 -7.99
CA LEU A 72 -1.71 4.63 -7.84
C LEU A 72 -2.38 5.70 -6.98
N GLY A 73 -1.79 6.01 -5.82
CA GLY A 73 -2.33 7.05 -4.95
C GLY A 73 -2.27 8.43 -5.58
N ALA A 74 -1.15 8.75 -6.24
CA ALA A 74 -0.99 10.04 -6.90
C ALA A 74 -2.00 10.22 -8.05
N SER A 75 -2.19 9.21 -8.88
CA SER A 75 -3.15 9.29 -10.00
C SER A 75 -4.59 9.43 -9.50
N TRP A 76 -4.94 8.73 -8.42
CA TRP A 76 -6.26 8.87 -7.82
C TRP A 76 -6.48 10.28 -7.26
N ALA A 77 -5.49 10.83 -6.56
CA ALA A 77 -5.58 12.19 -6.03
C ALA A 77 -5.75 13.23 -7.14
N CYS A 78 -4.99 13.10 -8.21
CA CYS A 78 -5.11 13.97 -9.39
C CYS A 78 -6.51 13.89 -10.00
N ARG A 79 -7.03 12.68 -10.16
CA ARG A 79 -8.39 12.48 -10.70
C ARG A 79 -9.43 13.17 -9.84
N GLN A 80 -9.31 13.06 -8.51
CA GLN A 80 -10.26 13.68 -7.58
C GLN A 80 -10.24 15.20 -7.69
N VAL A 81 -9.06 15.81 -7.80
CA VAL A 81 -8.93 17.25 -7.97
C VAL A 81 -9.55 17.70 -9.29
N LEU A 82 -9.28 16.99 -10.38
CA LEU A 82 -9.84 17.32 -11.69
C LEU A 82 -11.35 17.22 -11.70
N ARG A 83 -11.92 16.21 -11.06
CA ARG A 83 -13.39 16.07 -10.95
C ARG A 83 -14.01 17.22 -10.19
N ARG A 84 -13.39 17.65 -9.10
CA ARG A 84 -13.88 18.79 -8.31
C ARG A 84 -13.88 20.08 -9.12
N ARG A 85 -12.87 20.29 -9.95
CA ARG A 85 -12.77 21.48 -10.79
C ARG A 85 -13.77 21.50 -11.94
N ARG A 86 -14.21 20.32 -12.38
CA ARG A 86 -15.21 20.20 -13.44
C ARG A 86 -16.64 20.24 -12.94
N ALA A 87 -16.84 20.08 -11.63
CA ALA A 87 -18.17 20.16 -11.04
C ALA A 87 -18.70 21.59 -11.15
N PRO A 88 -19.95 21.80 -11.64
CA PRO A 88 -20.55 23.14 -11.71
C PRO A 88 -20.80 23.71 -10.32
#